data_09830fc263592d140c3fbeeca126ea30
#
_entry.id   09830fc263592d140c3fbeeca126ea30
#
_cell.length_a   1.000
_cell.length_b   1.000
_cell.length_c   1.000
_cell.angle_alpha   90.00
_cell.angle_beta   90.00
_cell.angle_gamma   90.00
#
_symmetry.space_group_name_H-M   'P 1'
#
loop_
_entity.id
_entity.type
_entity.pdbx_description
1 polymer ?
#
loop_
_entity_poly.entity_id
_entity_poly.type
_entity_poly.pdbx_seq_one_letter_code
_entity_poly.pdbx_strand_id
1 'polypeptide(L)'
;MEKDEPEVARPRTVLVIGGTLFIGRQLVAELLKGGHEVWVLHRKAEHNLGKRVGNITADRNDGEAVRRALASEQFDVVFDNVYDWERGTTAAHVEATARACRNGLHRYIFMSSVAAYGDGLNHHEGDALAPDDHPDPYVRNKAMSERALFRLRQRQGLPVVTIRPPFVYGPGNPFYREAFFWDRLRDGRPIILPGDGRRLMQFVYVKDLVTACLRAMEAPAAVGHAFNIANFRAITQFEAVGAFAEAASRRVNVVRLPRERIYLAGGHVLSPPYYFGVYYDMPPVTMIVAKAQRVLGFKPTDFSQSLKETYRWYLRHHHRVPIDYSFEDKLLNLSRTTAAAAAAAAV
;
A
#
# COMPACT_ATOMS: atom_id res chain seq x y z
N MET A 1 -35.17 -20.11 -19.51
CA MET A 1 -33.83 -19.55 -19.13
C MET A 1 -34.03 -18.07 -18.92
N GLU A 2 -34.46 -17.69 -17.73
CA GLU A 2 -34.45 -16.30 -17.28
C GLU A 2 -33.01 -15.84 -17.24
N LYS A 3 -32.70 -14.76 -17.93
CA LYS A 3 -31.43 -14.07 -17.79
C LYS A 3 -31.44 -13.42 -16.41
N ASP A 4 -30.59 -13.90 -15.50
CA ASP A 4 -30.28 -13.17 -14.29
C ASP A 4 -29.77 -11.77 -14.70
N GLU A 5 -30.62 -10.78 -14.60
CA GLU A 5 -30.20 -9.39 -14.64
C GLU A 5 -29.26 -9.19 -13.43
N PRO A 6 -28.11 -8.53 -13.59
CA PRO A 6 -27.23 -8.27 -12.47
C PRO A 6 -28.01 -7.47 -11.42
N GLU A 7 -28.18 -8.06 -10.24
CA GLU A 7 -28.80 -7.42 -9.08
C GLU A 7 -28.06 -6.09 -8.85
N VAL A 8 -28.75 -4.98 -9.12
CA VAL A 8 -28.20 -3.65 -8.89
C VAL A 8 -27.89 -3.55 -7.39
N ALA A 9 -26.63 -3.49 -7.05
CA ALA A 9 -26.17 -3.44 -5.67
C ALA A 9 -26.92 -2.31 -4.95
N ARG A 10 -27.63 -2.62 -3.86
CA ARG A 10 -28.39 -1.62 -3.10
C ARG A 10 -27.43 -0.56 -2.56
N PRO A 11 -27.80 0.74 -2.64
CA PRO A 11 -27.04 1.79 -1.97
C PRO A 11 -26.79 1.44 -0.51
N ARG A 12 -25.58 1.66 -0.03
CA ARG A 12 -25.15 1.38 1.36
C ARG A 12 -24.59 2.63 1.98
N THR A 13 -24.72 2.76 3.28
CA THR A 13 -24.00 3.78 4.05
C THR A 13 -22.62 3.25 4.43
N VAL A 14 -21.57 3.90 3.93
CA VAL A 14 -20.19 3.43 3.99
C VAL A 14 -19.30 4.42 4.73
N LEU A 15 -18.58 3.95 5.75
CA LEU A 15 -17.54 4.71 6.42
C LEU A 15 -16.16 4.34 5.87
N VAL A 16 -15.38 5.36 5.46
CA VAL A 16 -13.98 5.19 5.06
C VAL A 16 -13.06 5.92 6.05
N ILE A 17 -12.39 5.17 6.90
CA ILE A 17 -11.38 5.70 7.80
C ILE A 17 -10.08 5.88 7.02
N GLY A 18 -9.61 7.14 6.89
CA GLY A 18 -8.49 7.48 6.02
C GLY A 18 -8.87 7.65 4.55
N GLY A 19 -10.06 8.21 4.27
CA GLY A 19 -10.60 8.43 2.92
C GLY A 19 -9.98 9.58 2.13
N THR A 20 -9.10 10.41 2.71
CA THR A 20 -8.69 11.69 2.11
C THR A 20 -7.47 11.63 1.20
N LEU A 21 -6.70 10.55 1.24
CA LEU A 21 -5.46 10.37 0.46
C LEU A 21 -5.43 9.04 -0.27
N PHE A 22 -4.71 8.99 -1.38
CA PHE A 22 -4.29 7.82 -2.15
C PHE A 22 -5.37 6.72 -2.25
N ILE A 23 -5.15 5.54 -1.62
CA ILE A 23 -6.09 4.41 -1.65
C ILE A 23 -7.49 4.84 -1.23
N GLY A 24 -7.59 5.51 -0.08
CA GLY A 24 -8.87 5.93 0.47
C GLY A 24 -9.60 6.93 -0.42
N ARG A 25 -8.90 7.90 -1.03
CA ARG A 25 -9.51 8.86 -1.96
C ARG A 25 -10.08 8.17 -3.20
N GLN A 26 -9.36 7.20 -3.76
CA GLN A 26 -9.86 6.46 -4.91
C GLN A 26 -11.03 5.56 -4.53
N LEU A 27 -10.98 4.93 -3.35
CA LEU A 27 -12.08 4.14 -2.83
C LEU A 27 -13.35 5.00 -2.64
N VAL A 28 -13.24 6.18 -2.03
CA VAL A 28 -14.37 7.13 -1.90
C VAL A 28 -14.95 7.49 -3.27
N ALA A 29 -14.09 7.78 -4.25
CA ALA A 29 -14.55 8.12 -5.59
C ALA A 29 -15.33 6.98 -6.26
N GLU A 30 -14.87 5.74 -6.15
CA GLU A 30 -15.55 4.58 -6.72
C GLU A 30 -16.86 4.24 -5.96
N LEU A 31 -16.88 4.36 -4.64
CA LEU A 31 -18.09 4.20 -3.83
C LEU A 31 -19.19 5.22 -4.23
N LEU A 32 -18.82 6.48 -4.42
CA LEU A 32 -19.74 7.52 -4.89
C LEU A 32 -20.30 7.24 -6.30
N LYS A 33 -19.46 6.68 -7.20
CA LYS A 33 -19.91 6.24 -8.53
C LYS A 33 -20.88 5.06 -8.45
N GLY A 34 -20.68 4.17 -7.47
CA GLY A 34 -21.58 3.06 -7.17
C GLY A 34 -22.89 3.48 -6.51
N GLY A 35 -23.12 4.78 -6.28
CA GLY A 35 -24.35 5.30 -5.67
C GLY A 35 -24.45 5.14 -4.16
N HIS A 36 -23.35 4.81 -3.47
CA HIS A 36 -23.32 4.67 -2.02
C HIS A 36 -23.32 6.04 -1.32
N GLU A 37 -23.88 6.09 -0.11
CA GLU A 37 -23.68 7.19 0.81
C GLU A 37 -22.35 7.01 1.52
N VAL A 38 -21.44 7.99 1.39
CA VAL A 38 -20.05 7.85 1.84
C VAL A 38 -19.71 8.89 2.90
N TRP A 39 -19.18 8.40 4.01
CA TRP A 39 -18.65 9.19 5.11
C TRP A 39 -17.15 8.92 5.26
N VAL A 40 -16.39 9.92 5.67
CA VAL A 40 -14.97 9.77 6.01
C VAL A 40 -14.71 10.13 7.46
N LEU A 41 -13.89 9.33 8.15
CA LEU A 41 -13.36 9.65 9.47
C LEU A 41 -11.90 10.04 9.36
N HIS A 42 -11.57 11.25 9.80
CA HIS A 42 -10.20 11.77 9.82
C HIS A 42 -10.04 12.90 10.85
N ARG A 43 -8.81 13.36 11.08
CA ARG A 43 -8.47 14.32 12.14
C ARG A 43 -8.85 15.79 11.83
N LYS A 44 -9.15 16.13 10.58
CA LYS A 44 -9.44 17.51 10.18
C LYS A 44 -10.93 17.79 10.20
N ALA A 45 -11.31 19.02 10.48
CA ALA A 45 -12.71 19.44 10.44
C ALA A 45 -13.31 19.44 9.03
N GLU A 46 -12.47 19.56 8.00
CA GLU A 46 -12.89 19.64 6.61
C GLU A 46 -12.07 18.71 5.72
N HIS A 47 -12.63 18.32 4.58
CA HIS A 47 -11.97 17.56 3.53
C HIS A 47 -12.28 18.15 2.13
N ASN A 48 -11.48 17.76 1.13
CA ASN A 48 -11.63 18.19 -0.27
C ASN A 48 -12.19 17.09 -1.19
N LEU A 49 -13.11 16.24 -0.69
CA LEU A 49 -13.71 15.14 -1.43
C LEU A 49 -15.06 15.50 -2.09
N GLY A 50 -15.51 16.74 -1.89
CA GLY A 50 -16.79 17.25 -2.41
C GLY A 50 -17.96 17.13 -1.41
N LYS A 51 -19.04 17.86 -1.67
CA LYS A 51 -20.18 18.05 -0.76
C LYS A 51 -21.03 16.79 -0.52
N ARG A 52 -20.86 15.74 -1.36
CA ARG A 52 -21.59 14.47 -1.22
C ARG A 52 -20.96 13.49 -0.23
N VAL A 53 -19.83 13.84 0.37
CA VAL A 53 -19.14 13.01 1.35
C VAL A 53 -19.35 13.58 2.73
N GLY A 54 -19.91 12.79 3.63
CA GLY A 54 -20.07 13.14 5.04
C GLY A 54 -18.72 13.18 5.76
N ASN A 55 -18.62 13.99 6.81
CA ASN A 55 -17.39 14.19 7.58
C ASN A 55 -17.57 13.84 9.06
N ILE A 56 -16.72 12.97 9.57
CA ILE A 56 -16.60 12.65 10.99
C ILE A 56 -15.19 13.00 11.44
N THR A 57 -15.10 13.89 12.42
CA THR A 57 -13.80 14.33 12.95
C THR A 57 -13.43 13.55 14.20
N ALA A 58 -12.42 12.70 14.10
CA ALA A 58 -11.83 12.01 15.24
C ALA A 58 -10.39 11.58 14.91
N ASP A 59 -9.57 11.47 15.95
CA ASP A 59 -8.29 10.78 15.85
C ASP A 59 -8.53 9.27 15.95
N ARG A 60 -8.17 8.54 14.92
CA ARG A 60 -8.28 7.08 14.84
C ARG A 60 -7.51 6.37 15.97
N ASN A 61 -6.46 7.00 16.50
CA ASN A 61 -5.65 6.48 17.61
C ASN A 61 -6.19 6.88 19.00
N ASP A 62 -7.31 7.60 19.07
CA ASP A 62 -8.07 7.87 20.30
C ASP A 62 -9.39 7.08 20.27
N GLY A 63 -9.39 5.89 20.91
CA GLY A 63 -10.55 5.01 20.92
C GLY A 63 -11.80 5.64 21.55
N GLU A 64 -11.64 6.52 22.55
CA GLU A 64 -12.75 7.23 23.17
C GLU A 64 -13.32 8.32 22.27
N ALA A 65 -12.47 9.08 21.56
CA ALA A 65 -12.92 10.04 20.56
C ALA A 65 -13.67 9.35 19.42
N VAL A 66 -13.15 8.22 18.93
CA VAL A 66 -13.81 7.41 17.90
C VAL A 66 -15.15 6.89 18.40
N ARG A 67 -15.22 6.34 19.62
CA ARG A 67 -16.47 5.85 20.21
C ARG A 67 -17.52 6.95 20.33
N ARG A 68 -17.14 8.14 20.78
CA ARG A 68 -18.06 9.30 20.89
C ARG A 68 -18.52 9.77 19.52
N ALA A 69 -17.60 9.88 18.55
CA ALA A 69 -17.91 10.36 17.21
C ALA A 69 -18.82 9.41 16.41
N LEU A 70 -18.82 8.12 16.74
CA LEU A 70 -19.61 7.09 16.07
C LEU A 70 -20.84 6.64 16.90
N ALA A 71 -21.11 7.24 18.05
CA ALA A 71 -22.13 6.76 18.99
C ALA A 71 -23.57 6.79 18.42
N SER A 72 -23.88 7.77 17.57
CA SER A 72 -25.18 7.93 16.90
C SER A 72 -25.20 7.43 15.45
N GLU A 73 -24.06 6.97 14.94
CA GLU A 73 -23.91 6.64 13.55
C GLU A 73 -24.07 5.12 13.31
N GLN A 74 -24.65 4.77 12.19
CA GLN A 74 -24.75 3.38 11.72
C GLN A 74 -24.26 3.26 10.29
N PHE A 75 -23.41 2.27 10.05
CA PHE A 75 -22.83 2.02 8.75
C PHE A 75 -23.06 0.57 8.34
N ASP A 76 -23.42 0.36 7.08
CA ASP A 76 -23.47 -0.98 6.50
C ASP A 76 -22.06 -1.55 6.31
N VAL A 77 -21.11 -0.70 5.92
CA VAL A 77 -19.75 -1.10 5.59
C VAL A 77 -18.73 -0.11 6.17
N VAL A 78 -17.65 -0.64 6.72
CA VAL A 78 -16.50 0.15 7.17
C VAL A 78 -15.25 -0.31 6.44
N PHE A 79 -14.53 0.65 5.83
CA PHE A 79 -13.17 0.48 5.35
C PHE A 79 -12.20 1.15 6.30
N ASP A 80 -11.35 0.36 6.96
CA ASP A 80 -10.32 0.86 7.89
C ASP A 80 -8.96 0.83 7.19
N ASN A 81 -8.59 1.96 6.56
CA ASN A 81 -7.42 2.08 5.67
C ASN A 81 -6.24 2.80 6.31
N VAL A 82 -6.39 3.42 7.48
CA VAL A 82 -5.38 4.31 8.01
C VAL A 82 -4.34 3.59 8.87
N TYR A 83 -3.09 3.98 8.69
CA TYR A 83 -1.99 3.73 9.63
C TYR A 83 -1.28 5.06 9.93
N ASP A 84 -1.11 5.39 11.18
CA ASP A 84 -0.36 6.57 11.62
C ASP A 84 1.14 6.22 11.59
N TRP A 85 1.86 6.81 10.65
CA TRP A 85 3.28 6.52 10.46
C TRP A 85 4.20 7.17 11.52
N GLU A 86 3.70 8.18 12.23
CA GLU A 86 4.46 8.87 13.27
C GLU A 86 4.31 8.17 14.63
N ARG A 87 3.07 7.83 15.00
CA ARG A 87 2.74 7.28 16.32
C ARG A 87 2.48 5.78 16.33
N GLY A 88 2.31 5.19 15.15
CA GLY A 88 1.82 3.84 14.98
C GLY A 88 0.31 3.71 15.23
N THR A 89 -0.34 2.76 14.57
CA THR A 89 -1.72 2.36 14.85
C THR A 89 -1.71 0.95 15.41
N THR A 90 -2.01 0.79 16.70
CA THR A 90 -1.93 -0.48 17.40
C THR A 90 -3.20 -1.33 17.22
N ALA A 91 -3.11 -2.62 17.59
CA ALA A 91 -4.26 -3.52 17.61
C ALA A 91 -5.40 -3.01 18.53
N ALA A 92 -5.07 -2.37 19.65
CA ALA A 92 -6.06 -1.78 20.56
C ALA A 92 -6.87 -0.66 19.87
N HIS A 93 -6.20 0.20 19.09
CA HIS A 93 -6.87 1.24 18.31
C HIS A 93 -7.82 0.63 17.26
N VAL A 94 -7.36 -0.43 16.55
CA VAL A 94 -8.17 -1.13 15.54
C VAL A 94 -9.38 -1.82 16.18
N GLU A 95 -9.17 -2.51 17.29
CA GLU A 95 -10.23 -3.18 18.04
C GLU A 95 -11.28 -2.21 18.58
N ALA A 96 -10.85 -1.06 19.16
CA ALA A 96 -11.77 -0.02 19.67
C ALA A 96 -12.68 0.51 18.56
N THR A 97 -12.12 0.78 17.39
CA THR A 97 -12.88 1.24 16.20
C THR A 97 -13.87 0.17 15.72
N ALA A 98 -13.42 -1.08 15.58
CA ALA A 98 -14.29 -2.16 15.14
C ALA A 98 -15.47 -2.39 16.11
N ARG A 99 -15.23 -2.25 17.40
CA ARG A 99 -16.30 -2.30 18.44
C ARG A 99 -17.28 -1.15 18.33
N ALA A 100 -16.80 0.07 18.03
CA ALA A 100 -17.63 1.26 17.89
C ALA A 100 -18.58 1.17 16.66
N CYS A 101 -18.12 0.50 15.57
CA CYS A 101 -18.87 0.38 14.31
C CYS A 101 -19.75 -0.86 14.20
N ARG A 102 -19.78 -1.77 15.17
CA ARG A 102 -20.31 -3.15 14.95
C ARG A 102 -21.83 -3.26 14.75
N ASN A 103 -22.61 -2.28 15.16
CA ASN A 103 -24.08 -2.36 15.13
C ASN A 103 -24.60 -2.23 13.70
N GLY A 104 -25.34 -3.24 13.23
CA GLY A 104 -25.90 -3.26 11.86
C GLY A 104 -24.88 -3.49 10.75
N LEU A 105 -23.62 -3.79 11.09
CA LEU A 105 -22.51 -3.86 10.13
C LEU A 105 -22.56 -5.13 9.27
N HIS A 106 -22.57 -4.97 7.95
CA HIS A 106 -22.43 -6.08 6.99
C HIS A 106 -20.98 -6.46 6.70
N ARG A 107 -20.06 -5.47 6.73
CA ARG A 107 -18.63 -5.68 6.43
C ARG A 107 -17.75 -4.72 7.20
N TYR A 108 -16.69 -5.26 7.79
CA TYR A 108 -15.54 -4.50 8.28
C TYR A 108 -14.32 -4.90 7.46
N ILE A 109 -13.87 -4.03 6.58
CA ILE A 109 -12.75 -4.30 5.67
C ILE A 109 -11.52 -3.59 6.19
N PHE A 110 -10.57 -4.37 6.69
CA PHE A 110 -9.32 -3.85 7.26
C PHE A 110 -8.20 -3.89 6.22
N MET A 111 -7.58 -2.74 5.97
CA MET A 111 -6.39 -2.64 5.15
C MET A 111 -5.16 -3.05 5.98
N SER A 112 -4.81 -4.32 5.87
CA SER A 112 -3.60 -4.89 6.43
C SER A 112 -2.39 -4.61 5.51
N SER A 113 -1.44 -5.51 5.45
CA SER A 113 -0.26 -5.44 4.60
C SER A 113 0.37 -6.82 4.43
N VAL A 114 1.12 -7.04 3.35
CA VAL A 114 2.04 -8.18 3.24
C VAL A 114 3.02 -8.24 4.42
N ALA A 115 3.40 -7.08 4.95
CA ALA A 115 4.29 -6.97 6.10
C ALA A 115 3.76 -7.71 7.35
N ALA A 116 2.45 -8.00 7.44
CA ALA A 116 1.90 -8.78 8.53
C ALA A 116 2.47 -10.21 8.61
N TYR A 117 3.09 -10.73 7.55
CA TYR A 117 3.81 -12.00 7.57
C TYR A 117 5.20 -11.90 8.22
N GLY A 118 5.80 -10.71 8.25
CA GLY A 118 7.16 -10.46 8.71
C GLY A 118 8.16 -10.51 7.57
N ASP A 119 8.53 -11.69 7.15
CA ASP A 119 9.46 -11.96 6.05
C ASP A 119 9.01 -13.18 5.23
N GLY A 120 9.77 -13.56 4.23
CA GLY A 120 9.53 -14.76 3.43
C GLY A 120 8.89 -14.52 2.08
N LEU A 121 8.83 -15.58 1.28
CA LEU A 121 8.37 -15.53 -0.10
C LEU A 121 7.16 -16.43 -0.32
N ASN A 122 6.28 -15.99 -1.23
CA ASN A 122 5.13 -16.76 -1.71
C ASN A 122 4.11 -17.13 -0.63
N HIS A 123 3.87 -16.24 0.33
CA HIS A 123 2.91 -16.46 1.40
C HIS A 123 1.49 -16.72 0.88
N HIS A 124 0.84 -17.69 1.49
CA HIS A 124 -0.59 -17.92 1.40
C HIS A 124 -1.32 -17.27 2.59
N GLU A 125 -2.61 -17.03 2.45
CA GLU A 125 -3.39 -16.37 3.50
C GLU A 125 -3.52 -17.20 4.79
N GLY A 126 -3.26 -18.50 4.73
CA GLY A 126 -3.22 -19.41 5.87
C GLY A 126 -1.90 -19.44 6.63
N ASP A 127 -0.86 -18.82 6.11
CA ASP A 127 0.46 -18.79 6.75
C ASP A 127 0.42 -17.98 8.05
N ALA A 128 1.33 -18.35 8.97
CA ALA A 128 1.47 -17.64 10.23
C ALA A 128 1.83 -16.15 10.00
N LEU A 129 1.23 -15.29 10.80
CA LEU A 129 1.60 -13.88 10.86
C LEU A 129 2.80 -13.70 11.79
N ALA A 130 3.54 -12.60 11.58
CA ALA A 130 4.66 -12.19 12.41
C ALA A 130 4.30 -12.23 13.92
N PRO A 131 5.24 -12.60 14.80
CA PRO A 131 5.01 -12.70 16.23
C PRO A 131 4.73 -11.35 16.89
N ASP A 132 4.15 -11.38 18.09
CA ASP A 132 3.73 -10.18 18.83
C ASP A 132 4.89 -9.34 19.35
N ASP A 133 6.10 -9.88 19.37
CA ASP A 133 7.36 -9.24 19.75
C ASP A 133 8.24 -8.85 18.54
N HIS A 134 7.71 -8.93 17.32
CA HIS A 134 8.47 -8.55 16.11
C HIS A 134 9.08 -7.14 16.26
N PRO A 135 10.38 -6.95 15.94
CA PRO A 135 11.09 -5.69 16.20
C PRO A 135 10.51 -4.50 15.42
N ASP A 136 10.05 -4.72 14.18
CA ASP A 136 9.42 -3.67 13.39
C ASP A 136 7.99 -3.39 13.90
N PRO A 137 7.70 -2.16 14.40
CA PRO A 137 6.38 -1.80 14.93
C PRO A 137 5.26 -1.88 13.88
N TYR A 138 5.55 -1.59 12.61
CA TYR A 138 4.55 -1.67 11.56
C TYR A 138 4.12 -3.10 11.30
N VAL A 139 5.07 -4.00 11.16
CA VAL A 139 4.86 -5.44 11.01
C VAL A 139 4.04 -5.99 12.18
N ARG A 140 4.53 -5.74 13.41
CA ARG A 140 3.87 -6.16 14.64
C ARG A 140 2.44 -5.65 14.74
N ASN A 141 2.22 -4.35 14.52
CA ASN A 141 0.90 -3.74 14.63
C ASN A 141 -0.10 -4.30 13.61
N LYS A 142 0.32 -4.54 12.36
CA LYS A 142 -0.54 -5.15 11.34
C LYS A 142 -0.91 -6.59 11.69
N ALA A 143 0.05 -7.41 12.11
CA ALA A 143 -0.19 -8.80 12.53
C ALA A 143 -1.11 -8.89 13.75
N MET A 144 -0.84 -8.11 14.80
CA MET A 144 -1.67 -8.07 16.01
C MET A 144 -3.08 -7.54 15.74
N SER A 145 -3.23 -6.55 14.85
CA SER A 145 -4.55 -6.01 14.45
C SER A 145 -5.40 -7.06 13.77
N GLU A 146 -4.85 -7.83 12.85
CA GLU A 146 -5.58 -8.93 12.23
C GLU A 146 -6.02 -9.98 13.27
N ARG A 147 -5.10 -10.40 14.15
CA ARG A 147 -5.44 -11.33 15.24
C ARG A 147 -6.56 -10.80 16.14
N ALA A 148 -6.54 -9.52 16.47
CA ALA A 148 -7.59 -8.89 17.27
C ALA A 148 -8.95 -8.90 16.56
N LEU A 149 -8.99 -8.52 15.29
CA LEU A 149 -10.20 -8.53 14.47
C LEU A 149 -10.78 -9.94 14.28
N PHE A 150 -9.95 -10.94 14.03
CA PHE A 150 -10.42 -12.33 13.93
C PHE A 150 -10.89 -12.90 15.27
N ARG A 151 -10.31 -12.50 16.41
CA ARG A 151 -10.87 -12.80 17.75
C ARG A 151 -12.24 -12.15 17.95
N LEU A 152 -12.44 -10.89 17.51
CA LEU A 152 -13.75 -10.24 17.55
C LEU A 152 -14.79 -10.99 16.71
N ARG A 153 -14.39 -11.49 15.54
CA ARG A 153 -15.26 -12.34 14.73
C ARG A 153 -15.69 -13.60 15.49
N GLN A 154 -14.74 -14.31 16.07
CA GLN A 154 -15.03 -15.56 16.78
C GLN A 154 -15.93 -15.34 18.01
N ARG A 155 -15.71 -14.24 18.74
CA ARG A 155 -16.42 -13.98 20.01
C ARG A 155 -17.72 -13.22 19.84
N GLN A 156 -17.84 -12.39 18.83
CA GLN A 156 -18.91 -11.39 18.69
C GLN A 156 -19.51 -11.32 17.27
N GLY A 157 -19.09 -12.21 16.37
CA GLY A 157 -19.64 -12.27 15.01
C GLY A 157 -19.24 -11.14 14.08
N LEU A 158 -18.19 -10.35 14.37
CA LEU A 158 -17.75 -9.23 13.51
C LEU A 158 -17.56 -9.71 12.06
N PRO A 159 -18.23 -9.13 11.05
CA PRO A 159 -18.13 -9.55 9.65
C PRO A 159 -16.84 -9.01 9.00
N VAL A 160 -15.68 -9.40 9.54
CA VAL A 160 -14.36 -8.90 9.12
C VAL A 160 -13.87 -9.54 7.82
N VAL A 161 -13.24 -8.72 7.00
CA VAL A 161 -12.37 -9.10 5.87
C VAL A 161 -11.06 -8.35 6.00
N THR A 162 -9.92 -9.01 5.80
CA THR A 162 -8.63 -8.32 5.76
C THR A 162 -8.02 -8.36 4.37
N ILE A 163 -7.45 -7.25 3.93
CA ILE A 163 -6.78 -7.10 2.63
C ILE A 163 -5.30 -6.87 2.88
N ARG A 164 -4.45 -7.70 2.31
CA ARG A 164 -2.99 -7.64 2.47
C ARG A 164 -2.33 -7.22 1.15
N PRO A 165 -2.14 -5.92 0.89
CA PRO A 165 -1.38 -5.46 -0.26
C PRO A 165 0.12 -5.44 0.02
N PRO A 166 0.97 -5.58 -1.02
CA PRO A 166 2.40 -5.28 -0.98
C PRO A 166 2.64 -3.79 -1.26
N PHE A 167 3.64 -3.44 -2.11
CA PHE A 167 3.86 -2.07 -2.55
C PHE A 167 2.71 -1.58 -3.44
N VAL A 168 1.85 -0.74 -2.87
CA VAL A 168 0.79 -0.08 -3.63
C VAL A 168 1.41 1.07 -4.41
N TYR A 169 1.16 1.11 -5.72
CA TYR A 169 1.60 2.18 -6.62
C TYR A 169 0.44 2.73 -7.43
N GLY A 170 0.66 3.87 -8.06
CA GLY A 170 -0.35 4.45 -8.94
C GLY A 170 -0.64 5.92 -8.68
N PRO A 171 -1.61 6.50 -9.39
CA PRO A 171 -2.01 7.88 -9.26
C PRO A 171 -2.34 8.28 -7.81
N GLY A 172 -1.73 9.36 -7.33
CA GLY A 172 -1.95 9.86 -5.98
C GLY A 172 -1.10 9.23 -4.89
N ASN A 173 -0.11 8.37 -5.25
CA ASN A 173 0.82 7.82 -4.26
C ASN A 173 1.58 8.94 -3.55
N PRO A 174 1.48 9.06 -2.20
CA PRO A 174 2.14 10.11 -1.46
C PRO A 174 3.63 9.82 -1.17
N PHE A 175 4.06 8.59 -1.37
CA PHE A 175 5.43 8.19 -1.11
C PHE A 175 6.33 8.48 -2.31
N TYR A 176 7.56 8.92 -2.04
CA TYR A 176 8.57 9.17 -3.07
C TYR A 176 9.18 7.84 -3.57
N ARG A 177 8.36 7.09 -4.30
CA ARG A 177 8.66 5.75 -4.84
C ARG A 177 8.90 5.80 -6.33
N GLU A 178 7.84 5.73 -7.15
CA GLU A 178 7.94 5.77 -8.62
C GLU A 178 8.51 7.12 -9.09
N ALA A 179 8.08 8.22 -8.46
CA ALA A 179 8.56 9.57 -8.75
C ALA A 179 10.07 9.70 -8.56
N PHE A 180 10.66 8.98 -7.58
CA PHE A 180 12.11 8.93 -7.37
C PHE A 180 12.86 8.54 -8.65
N PHE A 181 12.40 7.51 -9.34
CA PHE A 181 13.04 7.03 -10.57
C PHE A 181 12.76 7.96 -11.74
N TRP A 182 11.54 8.42 -11.90
CA TRP A 182 11.17 9.30 -13.01
C TRP A 182 11.83 10.68 -12.93
N ASP A 183 12.05 11.21 -11.75
CA ASP A 183 12.81 12.44 -11.59
C ASP A 183 14.24 12.26 -12.11
N ARG A 184 14.91 11.18 -11.74
CA ARG A 184 16.29 10.88 -12.17
C ARG A 184 16.37 10.59 -13.67
N LEU A 185 15.44 9.82 -14.20
CA LEU A 185 15.35 9.55 -15.63
C LEU A 185 15.14 10.83 -16.47
N ARG A 186 14.36 11.78 -15.95
CA ARG A 186 14.13 13.07 -16.61
C ARG A 186 15.36 13.96 -16.56
N ASP A 187 16.14 13.90 -15.49
CA ASP A 187 17.38 14.65 -15.32
C ASP A 187 18.61 13.96 -15.94
N GLY A 188 18.41 12.81 -16.62
CA GLY A 188 19.48 12.04 -17.24
C GLY A 188 20.45 11.43 -16.22
N ARG A 189 20.03 11.26 -14.97
CA ARG A 189 20.83 10.70 -13.88
C ARG A 189 20.87 9.18 -13.94
N PRO A 190 21.99 8.54 -13.59
CA PRO A 190 22.02 7.11 -13.38
C PRO A 190 21.16 6.71 -12.18
N ILE A 191 20.63 5.49 -12.22
CA ILE A 191 19.96 4.88 -11.08
C ILE A 191 20.96 4.01 -10.32
N ILE A 192 21.13 4.29 -9.03
CA ILE A 192 21.93 3.46 -8.13
C ILE A 192 21.08 2.24 -7.77
N LEU A 193 21.57 1.05 -8.15
CA LEU A 193 20.93 -0.22 -7.86
C LEU A 193 21.64 -0.89 -6.67
N PRO A 194 20.95 -1.09 -5.53
CA PRO A 194 21.57 -1.65 -4.34
C PRO A 194 21.88 -3.15 -4.50
N GLY A 195 23.14 -3.51 -4.21
CA GLY A 195 23.66 -4.87 -4.33
C GLY A 195 23.66 -5.35 -5.79
N ASP A 196 23.19 -6.55 -6.01
CA ASP A 196 23.05 -7.16 -7.35
C ASP A 196 21.71 -6.81 -8.06
N GLY A 197 20.80 -6.14 -7.35
CA GLY A 197 19.48 -5.76 -7.84
C GLY A 197 18.49 -6.93 -7.96
N ARG A 198 18.78 -8.08 -7.35
CA ARG A 198 17.94 -9.28 -7.43
C ARG A 198 16.89 -9.39 -6.32
N ARG A 199 16.89 -8.46 -5.36
CA ARG A 199 15.84 -8.43 -4.34
C ARG A 199 14.47 -8.38 -5.00
N LEU A 200 13.57 -9.28 -4.58
CA LEU A 200 12.23 -9.35 -5.14
C LEU A 200 11.35 -8.26 -4.54
N MET A 201 10.53 -7.69 -5.40
CA MET A 201 9.50 -6.70 -5.07
C MET A 201 8.18 -7.18 -5.66
N GLN A 202 7.11 -7.04 -4.92
CA GLN A 202 5.78 -7.28 -5.46
C GLN A 202 4.93 -6.02 -5.36
N PHE A 203 4.07 -5.81 -6.32
CA PHE A 203 3.32 -4.57 -6.49
C PHE A 203 1.83 -4.84 -6.60
N VAL A 204 1.04 -3.83 -6.28
CA VAL A 204 -0.38 -3.77 -6.65
C VAL A 204 -0.74 -2.37 -7.15
N TYR A 205 -1.43 -2.31 -8.28
CA TYR A 205 -1.96 -1.06 -8.79
C TYR A 205 -3.12 -0.57 -7.91
N VAL A 206 -3.12 0.70 -7.53
CA VAL A 206 -4.10 1.24 -6.59
C VAL A 206 -5.54 1.03 -7.04
N LYS A 207 -5.84 1.11 -8.35
CA LYS A 207 -7.20 0.86 -8.87
C LYS A 207 -7.61 -0.60 -8.73
N ASP A 208 -6.68 -1.54 -8.92
CA ASP A 208 -6.93 -2.97 -8.73
C ASP A 208 -7.19 -3.29 -7.26
N LEU A 209 -6.42 -2.67 -6.36
CA LEU A 209 -6.64 -2.79 -4.92
C LEU A 209 -8.01 -2.26 -4.51
N VAL A 210 -8.41 -1.10 -5.02
CA VAL A 210 -9.75 -0.54 -4.77
C VAL A 210 -10.83 -1.46 -5.33
N THR A 211 -10.66 -1.99 -6.54
CA THR A 211 -11.60 -2.98 -7.12
C THR A 211 -11.71 -4.22 -6.23
N ALA A 212 -10.60 -4.73 -5.70
CA ALA A 212 -10.61 -5.87 -4.78
C ALA A 212 -11.36 -5.54 -3.47
N CYS A 213 -11.18 -4.34 -2.93
CA CYS A 213 -11.93 -3.85 -1.76
C CYS A 213 -13.45 -3.83 -2.01
N LEU A 214 -13.87 -3.29 -3.16
CA LEU A 214 -15.30 -3.25 -3.53
C LEU A 214 -15.88 -4.67 -3.73
N ARG A 215 -15.15 -5.57 -4.36
CA ARG A 215 -15.56 -6.97 -4.49
C ARG A 215 -15.62 -7.69 -3.15
N ALA A 216 -14.69 -7.42 -2.23
CA ALA A 216 -14.72 -7.95 -0.87
C ALA A 216 -15.91 -7.40 -0.05
N MET A 217 -16.37 -6.19 -0.35
CA MET A 217 -17.57 -5.61 0.22
C MET A 217 -18.81 -6.43 -0.15
N GLU A 218 -18.92 -6.85 -1.40
CA GLU A 218 -20.10 -7.53 -1.92
C GLU A 218 -20.07 -9.05 -1.75
N ALA A 219 -18.91 -9.69 -1.81
CA ALA A 219 -18.79 -11.15 -1.81
C ALA A 219 -19.15 -11.75 -0.42
N PRO A 220 -20.25 -12.53 -0.28
CA PRO A 220 -20.58 -13.20 0.99
C PRO A 220 -19.48 -14.13 1.47
N ALA A 221 -18.82 -14.85 0.54
CA ALA A 221 -17.73 -15.76 0.81
C ALA A 221 -16.42 -15.07 1.29
N ALA A 222 -16.35 -13.72 1.28
CA ALA A 222 -15.21 -13.00 1.79
C ALA A 222 -15.19 -12.88 3.31
N VAL A 223 -16.34 -12.98 3.98
CA VAL A 223 -16.48 -12.77 5.42
C VAL A 223 -15.66 -13.77 6.22
N GLY A 224 -14.80 -13.27 7.09
CA GLY A 224 -13.95 -14.09 7.95
C GLY A 224 -12.67 -14.57 7.27
N HIS A 225 -12.30 -13.91 6.17
CA HIS A 225 -11.11 -14.27 5.42
C HIS A 225 -10.15 -13.10 5.23
N ALA A 226 -8.86 -13.44 5.13
CA ALA A 226 -7.83 -12.57 4.61
C ALA A 226 -7.67 -12.80 3.10
N PHE A 227 -7.25 -11.78 2.37
CA PHE A 227 -6.93 -11.83 0.95
C PHE A 227 -5.61 -11.14 0.64
N ASN A 228 -4.72 -11.85 0.00
CA ASN A 228 -3.52 -11.32 -0.62
C ASN A 228 -3.90 -10.65 -1.95
N ILE A 229 -3.57 -9.37 -2.11
CA ILE A 229 -3.93 -8.59 -3.32
C ILE A 229 -2.67 -7.98 -3.92
N ALA A 230 -2.19 -8.57 -5.01
CA ALA A 230 -0.94 -8.19 -5.66
C ALA A 230 -0.94 -8.54 -7.16
N ASN A 231 0.04 -8.04 -7.91
CA ASN A 231 0.36 -8.59 -9.22
C ASN A 231 0.74 -10.08 -9.10
N PHE A 232 0.48 -10.85 -10.15
CA PHE A 232 0.70 -12.31 -10.13
C PHE A 232 2.16 -12.70 -9.88
N ARG A 233 3.10 -11.87 -10.33
CA ARG A 233 4.52 -12.14 -10.22
C ARG A 233 5.22 -11.05 -9.41
N ALA A 234 6.07 -11.44 -8.48
CA ALA A 234 7.11 -10.58 -7.93
C ALA A 234 8.21 -10.39 -9.00
N ILE A 235 8.81 -9.22 -9.02
CA ILE A 235 9.89 -8.86 -9.94
C ILE A 235 11.11 -8.39 -9.15
N THR A 236 12.28 -8.48 -9.75
CA THR A 236 13.51 -7.99 -9.15
C THR A 236 13.56 -6.45 -9.15
N GLN A 237 14.39 -5.88 -8.29
CA GLN A 237 14.68 -4.44 -8.32
C GLN A 237 15.17 -3.98 -9.71
N PHE A 238 16.00 -4.79 -10.36
CA PHE A 238 16.50 -4.51 -11.72
C PHE A 238 15.36 -4.46 -12.74
N GLU A 239 14.46 -5.45 -12.73
CA GLU A 239 13.27 -5.47 -13.60
C GLU A 239 12.35 -4.29 -13.33
N ALA A 240 12.16 -3.91 -12.05
CA ALA A 240 11.34 -2.76 -11.67
C ALA A 240 11.91 -1.44 -12.23
N VAL A 241 13.23 -1.22 -12.11
CA VAL A 241 13.90 -0.04 -12.69
C VAL A 241 13.72 -0.01 -14.20
N GLY A 242 13.86 -1.15 -14.88
CA GLY A 242 13.59 -1.28 -16.32
C GLY A 242 12.16 -0.90 -16.68
N ALA A 243 11.18 -1.39 -15.92
CA ALA A 243 9.77 -1.09 -16.15
C ALA A 243 9.43 0.41 -15.93
N PHE A 244 10.02 1.06 -14.91
CA PHE A 244 9.88 2.51 -14.72
C PHE A 244 10.47 3.30 -15.87
N ALA A 245 11.62 2.88 -16.40
CA ALA A 245 12.26 3.52 -17.54
C ALA A 245 11.44 3.34 -18.84
N GLU A 246 10.92 2.14 -19.07
CA GLU A 246 10.03 1.84 -20.20
C GLU A 246 8.75 2.70 -20.14
N ALA A 247 8.10 2.81 -18.97
CA ALA A 247 6.90 3.63 -18.80
C ALA A 247 7.17 5.11 -19.13
N ALA A 248 8.39 5.59 -18.87
CA ALA A 248 8.83 6.94 -19.19
C ALA A 248 9.38 7.07 -20.64
N SER A 249 9.46 5.99 -21.41
CA SER A 249 10.11 5.93 -22.71
C SER A 249 11.55 6.50 -22.68
N ARG A 250 12.30 6.15 -21.63
CA ARG A 250 13.66 6.59 -21.39
C ARG A 250 14.63 5.43 -21.30
N ARG A 251 15.85 5.62 -21.79
CA ARG A 251 16.97 4.73 -21.48
C ARG A 251 17.42 4.96 -20.05
N VAL A 252 17.79 3.90 -19.34
CA VAL A 252 18.30 3.98 -17.98
C VAL A 252 19.76 3.54 -17.94
N ASN A 253 20.59 4.36 -17.28
CA ASN A 253 21.93 3.95 -16.88
C ASN A 253 21.83 3.46 -15.42
N VAL A 254 22.31 2.24 -15.17
CA VAL A 254 22.25 1.60 -13.84
C VAL A 254 23.65 1.41 -13.31
N VAL A 255 23.90 1.90 -12.10
CA VAL A 255 25.17 1.70 -11.37
C VAL A 255 24.91 0.84 -10.15
N ARG A 256 25.53 -0.36 -10.09
CA ARG A 256 25.41 -1.27 -8.94
C ARG A 256 26.36 -0.86 -7.84
N LEU A 257 25.88 -0.81 -6.60
CA LEU A 257 26.68 -0.56 -5.42
C LEU A 257 26.32 -1.56 -4.31
N PRO A 258 27.33 -2.14 -3.61
CA PRO A 258 27.09 -2.94 -2.42
C PRO A 258 26.27 -2.14 -1.38
N ARG A 259 25.26 -2.78 -0.78
CA ARG A 259 24.38 -2.12 0.23
C ARG A 259 25.18 -1.58 1.41
N GLU A 260 26.16 -2.33 1.86
CA GLU A 260 27.06 -1.96 2.97
C GLU A 260 27.74 -0.61 2.70
N ARG A 261 28.19 -0.37 1.47
CA ARG A 261 28.79 0.91 1.08
C ARG A 261 27.79 2.06 1.07
N ILE A 262 26.57 1.79 0.61
CA ILE A 262 25.50 2.77 0.61
C ILE A 262 25.16 3.19 2.05
N TYR A 263 25.02 2.21 2.95
CA TYR A 263 24.71 2.45 4.37
C TYR A 263 25.83 3.14 5.11
N LEU A 264 27.09 2.74 4.90
CA LEU A 264 28.26 3.40 5.45
C LEU A 264 28.41 4.86 4.99
N ALA A 265 27.95 5.17 3.78
CA ALA A 265 27.92 6.54 3.28
C ALA A 265 26.77 7.39 3.87
N GLY A 266 25.83 6.78 4.61
CA GLY A 266 24.68 7.43 5.24
C GLY A 266 23.35 7.22 4.51
N GLY A 267 23.29 6.35 3.49
CA GLY A 267 22.04 6.05 2.78
C GLY A 267 21.05 5.30 3.64
N HIS A 268 19.77 5.62 3.50
CA HIS A 268 18.72 5.01 4.29
C HIS A 268 17.53 4.60 3.43
N VAL A 269 16.84 3.50 3.81
CA VAL A 269 15.70 2.93 3.05
C VAL A 269 14.41 3.71 3.30
N LEU A 270 14.28 4.30 4.49
CA LEU A 270 13.02 4.89 5.00
C LEU A 270 13.05 6.42 5.08
N SER A 271 14.23 7.02 5.12
CA SER A 271 14.42 8.46 5.32
C SER A 271 15.56 9.02 4.47
N PRO A 272 15.56 10.32 4.19
CA PRO A 272 16.68 10.96 3.47
C PRO A 272 18.03 10.77 4.21
N PRO A 273 19.13 10.71 3.47
CA PRO A 273 19.24 10.77 2.02
C PRO A 273 18.85 9.45 1.36
N TYR A 274 17.92 9.53 0.38
CA TYR A 274 17.49 8.35 -0.36
C TYR A 274 18.47 8.01 -1.49
N TYR A 275 18.69 6.71 -1.70
CA TYR A 275 19.46 6.17 -2.83
C TYR A 275 18.59 5.31 -3.77
N PHE A 276 17.37 4.97 -3.34
CA PHE A 276 16.39 4.18 -4.06
C PHE A 276 14.98 4.63 -3.66
N GLY A 277 13.94 4.20 -4.37
CA GLY A 277 12.57 4.54 -3.98
C GLY A 277 12.26 4.11 -2.54
N VAL A 278 11.55 4.95 -1.81
CA VAL A 278 11.25 4.73 -0.38
C VAL A 278 10.62 3.35 -0.16
N TYR A 279 11.17 2.57 0.76
CA TYR A 279 10.84 1.17 1.08
C TYR A 279 11.24 0.13 0.02
N TYR A 280 11.68 0.51 -1.17
CA TYR A 280 11.93 -0.43 -2.27
C TYR A 280 13.22 -1.26 -2.12
N ASP A 281 14.03 -1.03 -1.10
CA ASP A 281 15.16 -1.89 -0.73
C ASP A 281 14.98 -2.62 0.62
N MET A 282 13.72 -2.80 1.07
CA MET A 282 13.41 -3.66 2.23
C MET A 282 13.65 -5.14 1.91
N PRO A 283 13.86 -6.00 2.92
CA PRO A 283 13.83 -7.45 2.74
C PRO A 283 12.58 -7.89 1.98
N PRO A 284 12.68 -8.88 1.07
CA PRO A 284 11.55 -9.27 0.23
C PRO A 284 10.49 -10.02 1.04
N VAL A 285 9.24 -9.59 0.87
CA VAL A 285 8.06 -10.34 1.31
C VAL A 285 7.12 -10.45 0.12
N THR A 286 6.79 -11.67 -0.30
CA THR A 286 5.92 -11.90 -1.46
C THR A 286 4.77 -12.83 -1.14
N MET A 287 3.74 -12.83 -1.99
CA MET A 287 2.49 -13.55 -1.71
C MET A 287 1.88 -14.18 -2.97
N ILE A 288 1.08 -15.21 -2.77
CA ILE A 288 0.24 -15.86 -3.76
C ILE A 288 -1.17 -15.26 -3.68
N VAL A 289 -1.77 -14.95 -4.83
CA VAL A 289 -3.09 -14.29 -4.94
C VAL A 289 -4.22 -15.21 -5.41
N ALA A 290 -3.99 -16.51 -5.45
CA ALA A 290 -4.93 -17.49 -6.00
C ALA A 290 -6.30 -17.48 -5.29
N LYS A 291 -6.33 -17.21 -3.98
CA LYS A 291 -7.58 -17.09 -3.21
C LYS A 291 -8.39 -15.87 -3.66
N ALA A 292 -7.75 -14.72 -3.84
CA ALA A 292 -8.41 -13.51 -4.34
C ALA A 292 -8.95 -13.70 -5.75
N GLN A 293 -8.23 -14.42 -6.62
CA GLN A 293 -8.72 -14.77 -7.95
C GLN A 293 -10.01 -15.60 -7.88
N ARG A 294 -10.00 -16.66 -7.06
CA ARG A 294 -11.13 -17.58 -6.95
C ARG A 294 -12.35 -16.96 -6.28
N VAL A 295 -12.17 -16.24 -5.18
CA VAL A 295 -13.27 -15.74 -4.34
C VAL A 295 -13.75 -14.37 -4.75
N LEU A 296 -12.82 -13.47 -5.11
CA LEU A 296 -13.13 -12.09 -5.48
C LEU A 296 -13.11 -11.88 -7.00
N GLY A 297 -12.78 -12.89 -7.81
CA GLY A 297 -12.55 -12.72 -9.25
C GLY A 297 -11.45 -11.70 -9.55
N PHE A 298 -10.46 -11.54 -8.65
CA PHE A 298 -9.40 -10.56 -8.78
C PHE A 298 -8.55 -10.81 -10.03
N LYS A 299 -8.34 -9.76 -10.82
CA LYS A 299 -7.42 -9.75 -11.96
C LYS A 299 -6.61 -8.45 -11.90
N PRO A 300 -5.30 -8.50 -11.73
CA PRO A 300 -4.47 -7.31 -11.80
C PRO A 300 -4.38 -6.78 -13.23
N THR A 301 -4.35 -5.48 -13.37
CA THR A 301 -4.03 -4.78 -14.61
C THR A 301 -2.59 -5.10 -15.02
N ASP A 302 -2.32 -5.17 -16.32
CA ASP A 302 -0.96 -5.33 -16.82
C ASP A 302 -0.02 -4.27 -16.23
N PHE A 303 1.17 -4.70 -15.77
CA PHE A 303 2.09 -3.84 -15.04
C PHE A 303 2.63 -2.70 -15.90
N SER A 304 2.97 -2.97 -17.16
CA SER A 304 3.44 -1.94 -18.10
C SER A 304 2.34 -0.91 -18.38
N GLN A 305 1.10 -1.37 -18.61
CA GLN A 305 -0.05 -0.49 -18.86
C GLN A 305 -0.32 0.44 -17.67
N SER A 306 -0.39 -0.10 -16.47
CA SER A 306 -0.68 0.67 -15.24
C SER A 306 0.45 1.61 -14.86
N LEU A 307 1.72 1.24 -15.12
CA LEU A 307 2.86 2.14 -14.97
C LEU A 307 2.82 3.31 -15.97
N LYS A 308 2.47 3.08 -17.24
CA LYS A 308 2.29 4.14 -18.23
C LYS A 308 1.19 5.12 -17.82
N GLU A 309 0.09 4.63 -17.25
CA GLU A 309 -0.97 5.48 -16.70
C GLU A 309 -0.46 6.30 -15.50
N THR A 310 0.28 5.66 -14.60
CA THR A 310 0.87 6.31 -13.43
C THR A 310 1.87 7.39 -13.83
N TYR A 311 2.71 7.13 -14.83
CA TYR A 311 3.66 8.11 -15.36
C TYR A 311 2.96 9.31 -16.01
N ARG A 312 1.86 9.11 -16.76
CA ARG A 312 1.05 10.23 -17.30
C ARG A 312 0.44 11.07 -16.18
N TRP A 313 0.02 10.43 -15.09
CA TRP A 313 -0.45 11.14 -13.91
C TRP A 313 0.69 11.94 -13.26
N TYR A 314 1.85 11.32 -13.06
CA TYR A 314 3.05 11.97 -12.56
C TYR A 314 3.39 13.23 -13.38
N LEU A 315 3.41 13.16 -14.70
CA LEU A 315 3.72 14.32 -15.55
C LEU A 315 2.77 15.49 -15.37
N ARG A 316 1.50 15.21 -15.02
CA ARG A 316 0.46 16.25 -14.87
C ARG A 316 0.34 16.82 -13.46
N HIS A 317 0.68 16.06 -12.44
CA HIS A 317 0.34 16.38 -11.06
C HIS A 317 1.54 16.42 -10.10
N HIS A 318 2.67 15.85 -10.49
CA HIS A 318 3.86 15.89 -9.64
C HIS A 318 4.57 17.23 -9.78
N HIS A 319 4.54 18.02 -8.71
CA HIS A 319 5.27 19.29 -8.65
C HIS A 319 6.73 18.98 -8.35
N ARG A 320 7.56 19.08 -9.39
CA ARG A 320 9.00 18.89 -9.23
C ARG A 320 9.62 20.09 -8.52
N VAL A 321 10.40 19.78 -7.51
CA VAL A 321 11.32 20.71 -6.86
C VAL A 321 12.75 20.38 -7.31
N PRO A 322 13.70 21.34 -7.29
CA PRO A 322 15.11 21.04 -7.51
C PRO A 322 15.57 19.93 -6.54
N ILE A 323 16.25 18.92 -7.07
CA ILE A 323 16.73 17.77 -6.27
C ILE A 323 18.20 17.97 -6.01
N ASP A 324 18.61 17.89 -4.75
CA ASP A 324 20.00 17.79 -4.37
C ASP A 324 20.52 16.38 -4.63
N TYR A 325 21.40 16.23 -5.60
CA TYR A 325 22.06 14.97 -5.96
C TYR A 325 23.43 14.76 -5.28
N SER A 326 23.85 15.62 -4.37
CA SER A 326 25.17 15.55 -3.73
C SER A 326 25.47 14.20 -3.09
N PHE A 327 24.49 13.60 -2.46
CA PHE A 327 24.62 12.26 -1.87
C PHE A 327 24.82 11.17 -2.94
N GLU A 328 24.06 11.23 -4.03
CA GLU A 328 24.21 10.27 -5.14
C GLU A 328 25.55 10.45 -5.86
N ASP A 329 26.00 11.69 -6.04
CA ASP A 329 27.32 12.00 -6.62
C ASP A 329 28.45 11.42 -5.75
N LYS A 330 28.34 11.54 -4.42
CA LYS A 330 29.25 10.87 -3.49
C LYS A 330 29.27 9.35 -3.70
N LEU A 331 28.11 8.71 -3.81
CA LEU A 331 28.00 7.27 -4.05
C LEU A 331 28.59 6.86 -5.41
N LEU A 332 28.33 7.63 -6.45
CA LEU A 332 28.84 7.38 -7.80
C LEU A 332 30.39 7.52 -7.87
N ASN A 333 30.96 8.46 -7.14
CA ASN A 333 32.41 8.61 -7.03
C ASN A 333 33.05 7.42 -6.31
N LEU A 334 32.44 6.90 -5.24
CA LEU A 334 32.87 5.66 -4.59
C LEU A 334 32.88 4.46 -5.56
N SER A 335 31.89 4.38 -6.44
CA SER A 335 31.83 3.34 -7.50
C SER A 335 33.01 3.42 -8.46
N ARG A 336 33.35 4.61 -8.94
CA ARG A 336 34.46 4.84 -9.88
C ARG A 336 35.82 4.51 -9.27
N THR A 337 36.06 4.91 -8.04
CA THR A 337 37.32 4.64 -7.31
C THR A 337 37.51 3.13 -7.14
N THR A 338 36.43 2.39 -6.86
CA THR A 338 36.50 0.93 -6.71
C THR A 338 36.79 0.22 -8.04
N ALA A 339 36.17 0.66 -9.12
CA ALA A 339 36.42 0.08 -10.44
C ALA A 339 37.87 0.31 -10.88
N ALA A 340 38.42 1.50 -10.63
CA ALA A 340 39.81 1.83 -10.90
C ALA A 340 40.78 0.98 -10.07
N ALA A 341 40.50 0.79 -8.77
CA ALA A 341 41.34 -0.04 -7.88
C ALA A 341 41.29 -1.53 -8.28
N ALA A 342 40.11 -2.05 -8.65
CA ALA A 342 39.99 -3.43 -9.12
C ALA A 342 40.69 -3.66 -10.47
N ALA A 343 40.64 -2.69 -11.38
CA ALA A 343 41.37 -2.73 -12.65
C ALA A 343 42.90 -2.69 -12.44
N ALA A 344 43.37 -1.88 -11.47
CA ALA A 344 44.78 -1.80 -11.13
C ALA A 344 45.33 -3.07 -10.41
N ALA A 345 44.49 -3.81 -9.70
CA ALA A 345 44.86 -5.06 -9.04
C ALA A 345 44.79 -6.30 -9.98
N ALA A 346 44.23 -6.16 -11.18
CA ALA A 346 44.11 -7.19 -12.17
C ALA A 346 45.25 -7.13 -13.22
N VAL A 347 46.14 -6.15 -13.14
CA VAL A 347 47.37 -5.96 -13.92
C VAL A 347 48.59 -6.39 -13.08
#